data_0175093be4220b4fe6946d19dcd95583
#
_entry.id   0175093be4220b4fe6946d19dcd95583
#
_cell.length_a   1.000
_cell.length_b   1.000
_cell.length_c   1.000
_cell.angle_alpha   90.00
_cell.angle_beta   90.00
_cell.angle_gamma   90.00
#
_symmetry.space_group_name_H-M   'P 1'
#
loop_
_entity.id
_entity.type
_entity.pdbx_description
1 polymer ?
#
loop_
_entity_poly.entity_id
_entity_poly.type
_entity_poly.pdbx_seq_one_letter_code
_entity_poly.pdbx_strand_id
1 'polypeptide(L)'
;MKEIQEFKNISLEKINTSAINSDLIDENDIDDIVADIKEKGLSRPIIVSLENDKYTLILGVKRFLAAKKVKSSSIFCGVINGSADRSEVAAIALCYTSLEDMLNNEDKALAIKYLNENLKGDLNKISSITNLNTEEISSYLNFGNDIEKAKIYLSNIRKNYSKGKLSSFSPKEVRDLVKLLDKLN
;
A
#
# COMPACT_ATOMS: atom_id res chain seq x y z
N MET A 1 -6.32 -15.26 -6.83
CA MET A 1 -6.33 -13.81 -6.54
C MET A 1 -7.78 -13.37 -6.51
N LYS A 2 -8.18 -12.59 -5.52
CA LYS A 2 -9.52 -12.01 -5.47
C LYS A 2 -9.66 -10.92 -6.54
N GLU A 3 -10.89 -10.59 -6.86
CA GLU A 3 -11.23 -9.58 -7.88
C GLU A 3 -12.15 -8.53 -7.26
N ILE A 4 -12.15 -7.32 -7.85
CA ILE A 4 -13.13 -6.31 -7.53
C ILE A 4 -14.48 -6.78 -8.08
N GLN A 5 -15.45 -6.97 -7.19
CA GLN A 5 -16.76 -7.50 -7.56
C GLN A 5 -17.67 -6.43 -8.16
N GLU A 6 -17.58 -5.23 -7.64
CA GLU A 6 -18.39 -4.11 -8.08
C GLU A 6 -17.73 -2.76 -7.77
N PHE A 7 -18.12 -1.75 -8.51
CA PHE A 7 -17.81 -0.35 -8.21
C PHE A 7 -19.08 0.39 -7.83
N LYS A 8 -19.09 1.03 -6.65
CA LYS A 8 -20.25 1.79 -6.16
C LYS A 8 -19.87 2.89 -5.20
N ASN A 9 -20.79 3.86 -5.01
CA ASN A 9 -20.65 4.86 -3.96
C ASN A 9 -21.08 4.28 -2.61
N ILE A 10 -20.23 4.45 -1.59
CA ILE A 10 -20.47 4.00 -0.22
C ILE A 10 -20.40 5.22 0.70
N SER A 11 -21.35 5.35 1.64
CA SER A 11 -21.30 6.40 2.66
C SER A 11 -20.01 6.30 3.47
N LEU A 12 -19.33 7.45 3.68
CA LEU A 12 -18.09 7.50 4.45
C LEU A 12 -18.24 6.93 5.86
N GLU A 13 -19.43 7.08 6.48
CA GLU A 13 -19.73 6.58 7.82
C GLU A 13 -19.77 5.06 7.90
N LYS A 14 -20.03 4.37 6.77
CA LYS A 14 -20.06 2.90 6.71
C LYS A 14 -18.69 2.27 6.52
N ILE A 15 -17.65 3.09 6.28
CA ILE A 15 -16.30 2.58 6.01
C ILE A 15 -15.47 2.60 7.28
N ASN A 16 -15.09 1.42 7.75
CA ASN A 16 -14.19 1.26 8.89
C ASN A 16 -12.75 1.56 8.47
N THR A 17 -12.07 2.39 9.26
CA THR A 17 -10.66 2.79 9.05
C THR A 17 -9.75 2.36 10.19
N SER A 18 -10.20 1.49 11.10
CA SER A 18 -9.46 1.10 12.30
C SER A 18 -8.12 0.40 12.02
N ALA A 19 -7.95 -0.18 10.84
CA ALA A 19 -6.70 -0.81 10.41
C ALA A 19 -5.66 0.18 9.85
N ILE A 20 -6.01 1.49 9.80
CA ILE A 20 -5.21 2.51 9.14
C ILE A 20 -4.62 3.45 10.17
N ASN A 21 -3.32 3.64 10.11
CA ASN A 21 -2.61 4.63 10.92
C ASN A 21 -2.70 6.00 10.20
N SER A 22 -3.88 6.65 10.30
CA SER A 22 -4.13 7.96 9.68
C SER A 22 -3.25 9.07 10.24
N ASP A 23 -2.72 8.90 11.45
CA ASP A 23 -1.87 9.87 12.15
C ASP A 23 -0.49 10.05 11.50
N LEU A 24 -0.11 9.15 10.58
CA LEU A 24 1.13 9.24 9.81
C LEU A 24 0.99 10.03 8.50
N ILE A 25 -0.22 10.49 8.15
CA ILE A 25 -0.48 11.24 6.92
C ILE A 25 -0.51 12.72 7.27
N ASP A 26 0.43 13.50 6.72
CA ASP A 26 0.42 14.95 6.83
C ASP A 26 -0.84 15.51 6.12
N GLU A 27 -1.52 16.46 6.77
CA GLU A 27 -2.69 17.12 6.18
C GLU A 27 -2.36 17.85 4.87
N ASN A 28 -1.12 18.33 4.71
CA ASN A 28 -0.65 18.97 3.48
C ASN A 28 -0.55 17.97 2.32
N ASP A 29 -0.31 16.70 2.61
CA ASP A 29 -0.21 15.63 1.62
C ASP A 29 -1.52 15.31 0.88
N ILE A 30 -2.64 15.87 1.36
CA ILE A 30 -3.97 15.65 0.77
C ILE A 30 -4.56 16.88 0.09
N ASP A 31 -3.90 18.05 0.17
CA ASP A 31 -4.46 19.31 -0.34
C ASP A 31 -4.65 19.29 -1.87
N ASP A 32 -3.73 18.71 -2.62
CA ASP A 32 -3.88 18.52 -4.06
C ASP A 32 -5.08 17.64 -4.39
N ILE A 33 -5.28 16.57 -3.60
CA ILE A 33 -6.42 15.66 -3.78
C ILE A 33 -7.73 16.38 -3.42
N VAL A 34 -7.72 17.21 -2.37
CA VAL A 34 -8.86 18.04 -1.99
C VAL A 34 -9.23 19.02 -3.11
N ALA A 35 -8.24 19.66 -3.74
CA ALA A 35 -8.46 20.54 -4.86
C ALA A 35 -9.05 19.79 -6.06
N ASP A 36 -8.50 18.64 -6.42
CA ASP A 36 -8.99 17.80 -7.51
C ASP A 36 -10.43 17.31 -7.26
N ILE A 37 -10.75 16.90 -6.03
CA ILE A 37 -12.12 16.50 -5.65
C ILE A 37 -13.10 17.66 -5.79
N LYS A 38 -12.72 18.88 -5.42
CA LYS A 38 -13.58 20.06 -5.54
C LYS A 38 -13.85 20.44 -7.00
N GLU A 39 -12.86 20.26 -7.87
CA GLU A 39 -12.94 20.62 -9.28
C GLU A 39 -13.65 19.56 -10.12
N LYS A 40 -13.28 18.27 -9.94
CA LYS A 40 -13.68 17.17 -10.83
C LYS A 40 -14.57 16.12 -10.15
N GLY A 41 -14.79 16.25 -8.83
CA GLY A 41 -15.49 15.24 -8.04
C GLY A 41 -14.64 14.02 -7.73
N LEU A 42 -15.23 13.02 -7.05
CA LEU A 42 -14.60 11.77 -6.65
C LEU A 42 -14.63 10.76 -7.82
N SER A 43 -13.77 10.92 -8.80
CA SER A 43 -13.75 10.09 -10.02
C SER A 43 -12.96 8.78 -9.88
N ARG A 44 -12.01 8.71 -8.95
CA ARG A 44 -11.15 7.54 -8.75
C ARG A 44 -11.56 6.76 -7.51
N PRO A 45 -11.76 5.43 -7.61
CA PRO A 45 -12.22 4.63 -6.48
C PRO A 45 -11.14 4.45 -5.42
N ILE A 46 -11.57 4.25 -4.18
CA ILE A 46 -10.78 3.59 -3.12
C ILE A 46 -11.13 2.11 -3.11
N ILE A 47 -10.30 1.26 -2.46
CA ILE A 47 -10.61 -0.17 -2.33
C ILE A 47 -11.02 -0.48 -0.91
N VAL A 48 -12.16 -1.16 -0.80
CA VAL A 48 -12.69 -1.64 0.47
C VAL A 48 -12.95 -3.14 0.41
N SER A 49 -12.74 -3.83 1.52
CA SER A 49 -13.22 -5.20 1.72
C SER A 49 -14.61 -5.19 2.34
N LEU A 50 -15.46 -6.10 1.91
CA LEU A 50 -16.79 -6.35 2.49
C LEU A 50 -16.78 -7.69 3.22
N GLU A 51 -16.91 -7.64 4.54
CA GLU A 51 -17.00 -8.82 5.38
C GLU A 51 -18.06 -8.61 6.46
N ASN A 52 -19.01 -9.55 6.59
CA ASN A 52 -20.11 -9.47 7.58
C ASN A 52 -20.86 -8.12 7.54
N ASP A 53 -21.19 -7.65 6.34
CA ASP A 53 -21.86 -6.35 6.06
C ASP A 53 -21.09 -5.11 6.53
N LYS A 54 -19.78 -5.24 6.76
CA LYS A 54 -18.89 -4.14 7.14
C LYS A 54 -17.86 -3.87 6.05
N TYR A 55 -17.77 -2.61 5.64
CA TYR A 55 -16.73 -2.14 4.73
C TYR A 55 -15.49 -1.74 5.51
N THR A 56 -14.33 -2.28 5.14
CA THR A 56 -13.04 -1.90 5.72
C THR A 56 -12.17 -1.30 4.61
N LEU A 57 -11.65 -0.10 4.83
CA LEU A 57 -10.74 0.55 3.89
C LEU A 57 -9.41 -0.20 3.84
N ILE A 58 -8.98 -0.57 2.63
CA ILE A 58 -7.71 -1.28 2.40
C ILE A 58 -6.72 -0.39 1.64
N LEU A 59 -7.18 0.33 0.61
CA LEU A 59 -6.33 1.19 -0.22
C LEU A 59 -7.02 2.52 -0.52
N GLY A 60 -6.24 3.62 -0.57
CA GLY A 60 -6.75 4.95 -0.91
C GLY A 60 -7.03 5.84 0.30
N VAL A 61 -6.23 5.71 1.37
CA VAL A 61 -6.39 6.47 2.64
C VAL A 61 -6.39 7.97 2.40
N LYS A 62 -5.43 8.50 1.62
CA LYS A 62 -5.35 9.94 1.30
C LYS A 62 -6.65 10.45 0.65
N ARG A 63 -7.23 9.68 -0.29
CA ARG A 63 -8.52 10.04 -0.92
C ARG A 63 -9.68 9.98 0.05
N PHE A 64 -9.70 8.99 0.95
CA PHE A 64 -10.71 8.90 1.99
C PHE A 64 -10.66 10.12 2.93
N LEU A 65 -9.46 10.50 3.37
CA LEU A 65 -9.26 11.68 4.23
C LEU A 65 -9.63 12.98 3.49
N ALA A 66 -9.25 13.12 2.23
CA ALA A 66 -9.63 14.25 1.39
C ALA A 66 -11.15 14.34 1.22
N ALA A 67 -11.84 13.22 0.99
CA ALA A 67 -13.30 13.18 0.93
C ALA A 67 -13.96 13.61 2.25
N LYS A 68 -13.39 13.21 3.39
CA LYS A 68 -13.83 13.71 4.70
C LYS A 68 -13.61 15.21 4.87
N LYS A 69 -12.45 15.73 4.44
CA LYS A 69 -12.09 17.15 4.52
C LYS A 69 -13.06 18.03 3.70
N VAL A 70 -13.52 17.56 2.55
CA VAL A 70 -14.54 18.24 1.74
C VAL A 70 -15.98 17.95 2.18
N LYS A 71 -16.19 17.19 3.25
CA LYS A 71 -17.51 16.82 3.81
C LYS A 71 -18.39 16.07 2.79
N SER A 72 -17.82 15.21 1.95
CA SER A 72 -18.59 14.34 1.09
C SER A 72 -19.43 13.36 1.91
N SER A 73 -20.66 13.08 1.46
CA SER A 73 -21.52 12.07 2.10
C SER A 73 -21.13 10.65 1.72
N SER A 74 -20.53 10.45 0.55
CA SER A 74 -20.11 9.15 0.03
C SER A 74 -18.83 9.24 -0.78
N ILE A 75 -18.21 8.11 -1.04
CA ILE A 75 -17.01 7.97 -1.85
C ILE A 75 -17.13 6.79 -2.82
N PHE A 76 -16.56 6.92 -4.01
CA PHE A 76 -16.53 5.85 -5.00
C PHE A 76 -15.56 4.75 -4.59
N CYS A 77 -16.03 3.51 -4.54
CA CYS A 77 -15.30 2.35 -4.03
C CYS A 77 -15.30 1.20 -5.02
N GLY A 78 -14.15 0.51 -5.15
CA GLY A 78 -14.10 -0.87 -5.61
C GLY A 78 -14.25 -1.82 -4.41
N VAL A 79 -15.17 -2.76 -4.48
CA VAL A 79 -15.52 -3.67 -3.38
C VAL A 79 -14.95 -5.05 -3.64
N ILE A 80 -14.22 -5.59 -2.67
CA ILE A 80 -13.69 -6.95 -2.64
C ILE A 80 -14.43 -7.74 -1.55
N ASN A 81 -14.95 -8.92 -1.87
CA ASN A 81 -15.63 -9.76 -0.89
C ASN A 81 -14.63 -10.54 -0.01
N GLY A 82 -14.92 -10.56 1.30
CA GLY A 82 -14.13 -11.21 2.34
C GLY A 82 -12.87 -10.41 2.70
N SER A 83 -12.15 -10.87 3.74
CA SER A 83 -10.91 -10.24 4.18
C SER A 83 -9.83 -10.37 3.11
N ALA A 84 -9.14 -9.28 2.81
CA ALA A 84 -7.96 -9.26 1.95
C ALA A 84 -6.85 -8.51 2.66
N ASP A 85 -5.63 -9.02 2.60
CA ASP A 85 -4.48 -8.30 3.12
C ASP A 85 -3.99 -7.22 2.13
N ARG A 86 -3.10 -6.34 2.61
CA ARG A 86 -2.61 -5.21 1.82
C ARG A 86 -1.86 -5.66 0.57
N SER A 87 -1.11 -6.76 0.62
CA SER A 87 -0.33 -7.25 -0.51
C SER A 87 -1.23 -7.82 -1.62
N GLU A 88 -2.29 -8.56 -1.24
CA GLU A 88 -3.29 -9.04 -2.20
C GLU A 88 -4.03 -7.87 -2.87
N VAL A 89 -4.44 -6.88 -2.09
CA VAL A 89 -5.15 -5.69 -2.63
C VAL A 89 -4.25 -4.84 -3.50
N ALA A 90 -2.98 -4.66 -3.12
CA ALA A 90 -2.01 -3.97 -3.95
C ALA A 90 -1.78 -4.70 -5.28
N ALA A 91 -1.72 -6.04 -5.27
CA ALA A 91 -1.62 -6.86 -6.48
C ALA A 91 -2.85 -6.68 -7.39
N ILE A 92 -4.05 -6.67 -6.81
CA ILE A 92 -5.28 -6.38 -7.56
C ILE A 92 -5.20 -4.97 -8.19
N ALA A 93 -4.85 -3.96 -7.39
CA ALA A 93 -4.76 -2.58 -7.86
C ALA A 93 -3.71 -2.41 -8.98
N LEU A 94 -2.58 -3.11 -8.89
CA LEU A 94 -1.53 -3.09 -9.92
C LEU A 94 -2.02 -3.66 -11.26
N CYS A 95 -2.97 -4.60 -11.24
CA CYS A 95 -3.58 -5.14 -12.46
C CYS A 95 -4.65 -4.23 -13.09
N TYR A 96 -5.04 -3.16 -12.41
CA TYR A 96 -6.03 -2.18 -12.90
C TYR A 96 -5.38 -0.83 -13.14
N THR A 97 -5.20 -0.44 -14.40
CA THR A 97 -4.55 0.84 -14.79
C THR A 97 -5.15 2.07 -14.10
N SER A 98 -6.45 2.04 -13.80
CA SER A 98 -7.14 3.14 -13.09
C SER A 98 -6.79 3.24 -11.60
N LEU A 99 -6.12 2.24 -11.03
CA LEU A 99 -5.79 2.14 -9.62
C LEU A 99 -4.28 2.16 -9.35
N GLU A 100 -3.46 1.97 -10.39
CA GLU A 100 -2.00 1.84 -10.26
C GLU A 100 -1.36 3.09 -9.61
N ASP A 101 -1.85 4.27 -9.92
CA ASP A 101 -1.35 5.54 -9.36
C ASP A 101 -1.68 5.74 -7.87
N MET A 102 -2.50 4.85 -7.29
CA MET A 102 -2.72 4.81 -5.84
C MET A 102 -1.60 4.08 -5.09
N LEU A 103 -0.76 3.33 -5.81
CA LEU A 103 0.31 2.53 -5.25
C LEU A 103 1.61 3.33 -5.19
N ASN A 104 2.19 3.43 -3.99
CA ASN A 104 3.57 3.83 -3.85
C ASN A 104 4.54 2.67 -4.17
N ASN A 105 5.84 2.93 -4.16
CA ASN A 105 6.84 1.91 -4.47
C ASN A 105 6.82 0.71 -3.50
N GLU A 106 6.49 0.94 -2.21
CA GLU A 106 6.33 -0.15 -1.24
C GLU A 106 5.14 -1.02 -1.59
N ASP A 107 3.99 -0.42 -1.93
CA ASP A 107 2.79 -1.14 -2.35
C ASP A 107 3.03 -1.94 -3.63
N LYS A 108 3.72 -1.36 -4.63
CA LYS A 108 4.09 -2.04 -5.86
C LYS A 108 5.03 -3.23 -5.57
N ALA A 109 6.01 -3.07 -4.70
CA ALA A 109 6.90 -4.15 -4.31
C ALA A 109 6.15 -5.29 -3.57
N LEU A 110 5.23 -4.96 -2.67
CA LEU A 110 4.36 -5.93 -2.00
C LEU A 110 3.47 -6.66 -3.01
N ALA A 111 2.88 -5.95 -3.97
CA ALA A 111 2.06 -6.51 -5.04
C ALA A 111 2.85 -7.50 -5.89
N ILE A 112 4.03 -7.10 -6.35
CA ILE A 112 4.91 -7.94 -7.18
C ILE A 112 5.39 -9.16 -6.41
N LYS A 113 5.75 -9.03 -5.13
CA LYS A 113 6.11 -10.17 -4.27
C LYS A 113 4.95 -11.15 -4.15
N TYR A 114 3.74 -10.68 -3.85
CA TYR A 114 2.54 -11.50 -3.78
C TYR A 114 2.27 -12.24 -5.10
N LEU A 115 2.36 -11.55 -6.23
CA LEU A 115 2.18 -12.16 -7.55
C LEU A 115 3.26 -13.20 -7.85
N ASN A 116 4.52 -12.91 -7.51
CA ASN A 116 5.64 -13.82 -7.72
C ASN A 116 5.47 -15.14 -6.94
N GLU A 117 5.01 -15.06 -5.70
CA GLU A 117 4.72 -16.25 -4.89
C GLU A 117 3.55 -17.06 -5.46
N ASN A 118 2.45 -16.40 -5.82
CA ASN A 118 1.23 -17.05 -6.33
C ASN A 118 1.38 -17.59 -7.75
N LEU A 119 2.24 -16.99 -8.58
CA LEU A 119 2.52 -17.40 -9.96
C LEU A 119 3.83 -18.21 -10.08
N LYS A 120 4.38 -18.67 -8.95
CA LYS A 120 5.57 -19.56 -8.89
C LYS A 120 6.79 -19.00 -9.62
N GLY A 121 6.99 -17.68 -9.56
CA GLY A 121 8.14 -17.01 -10.18
C GLY A 121 8.03 -16.78 -11.68
N ASP A 122 6.87 -16.96 -12.29
CA ASP A 122 6.66 -16.73 -13.73
C ASP A 122 6.58 -15.22 -14.04
N LEU A 123 7.75 -14.59 -14.27
CA LEU A 123 7.86 -13.16 -14.55
C LEU A 123 7.13 -12.75 -15.83
N ASN A 124 7.05 -13.63 -16.84
CA ASN A 124 6.33 -13.33 -18.08
C ASN A 124 4.83 -13.22 -17.83
N LYS A 125 4.29 -14.10 -16.98
CA LYS A 125 2.89 -14.05 -16.61
C LYS A 125 2.58 -12.82 -15.74
N ILE A 126 3.47 -12.45 -14.81
CA ILE A 126 3.34 -11.20 -14.04
C ILE A 126 3.34 -10.01 -15.00
N SER A 127 4.30 -9.96 -15.94
CA SER A 127 4.38 -8.89 -16.95
C SER A 127 3.08 -8.76 -17.75
N SER A 128 2.50 -9.87 -18.17
CA SER A 128 1.26 -9.84 -18.99
C SER A 128 0.03 -9.30 -18.26
N ILE A 129 -0.02 -9.41 -16.94
CA ILE A 129 -1.18 -8.95 -16.14
C ILE A 129 -0.98 -7.58 -15.49
N THR A 130 0.26 -7.09 -15.39
CA THR A 130 0.58 -5.81 -14.71
C THR A 130 1.05 -4.72 -15.67
N ASN A 131 1.24 -5.00 -16.95
CA ASN A 131 1.88 -4.11 -17.94
C ASN A 131 3.31 -3.67 -17.59
N LEU A 132 3.93 -4.23 -16.55
CA LEU A 132 5.32 -3.99 -16.20
C LEU A 132 6.23 -4.94 -17.01
N ASN A 133 7.39 -4.45 -17.42
CA ASN A 133 8.39 -5.34 -18.03
C ASN A 133 9.13 -6.18 -16.95
N THR A 134 9.86 -7.20 -17.37
CA THR A 134 10.54 -8.13 -16.45
C THR A 134 11.67 -7.48 -15.65
N GLU A 135 12.27 -6.38 -16.15
CA GLU A 135 13.31 -5.61 -15.45
C GLU A 135 12.68 -4.81 -14.33
N GLU A 136 11.56 -4.14 -14.58
CA GLU A 136 10.78 -3.43 -13.55
C GLU A 136 10.30 -4.37 -12.45
N ILE A 137 9.75 -5.55 -12.82
CA ILE A 137 9.33 -6.59 -11.88
C ILE A 137 10.51 -7.01 -10.99
N SER A 138 11.68 -7.28 -11.59
CA SER A 138 12.89 -7.66 -10.87
C SER A 138 13.37 -6.54 -9.93
N SER A 139 13.26 -5.29 -10.37
CA SER A 139 13.59 -4.12 -9.55
C SER A 139 12.70 -4.03 -8.30
N TYR A 140 11.37 -4.20 -8.44
CA TYR A 140 10.46 -4.20 -7.31
C TYR A 140 10.67 -5.39 -6.36
N LEU A 141 11.01 -6.58 -6.86
CA LEU A 141 11.37 -7.72 -6.00
C LEU A 141 12.62 -7.43 -5.16
N ASN A 142 13.64 -6.81 -5.74
CA ASN A 142 14.84 -6.40 -5.03
C ASN A 142 14.55 -5.32 -3.98
N PHE A 143 13.78 -4.30 -4.34
CA PHE A 143 13.34 -3.23 -3.43
C PHE A 143 12.54 -3.81 -2.24
N GLY A 144 11.61 -4.72 -2.47
CA GLY A 144 10.85 -5.39 -1.42
C GLY A 144 11.73 -6.18 -0.46
N ASN A 145 12.74 -6.88 -0.98
CA ASN A 145 13.71 -7.63 -0.16
C ASN A 145 14.59 -6.68 0.67
N ASP A 146 14.99 -5.53 0.15
CA ASP A 146 15.78 -4.54 0.86
C ASP A 146 14.96 -3.85 1.96
N ILE A 147 13.67 -3.56 1.74
CA ILE A 147 12.74 -3.10 2.78
C ILE A 147 12.62 -4.12 3.92
N GLU A 148 12.42 -5.41 3.61
CA GLU A 148 12.34 -6.44 4.66
C GLU A 148 13.61 -6.50 5.50
N LYS A 149 14.78 -6.46 4.87
CA LYS A 149 16.07 -6.41 5.59
C LYS A 149 16.16 -5.17 6.50
N ALA A 150 15.79 -3.99 5.99
CA ALA A 150 15.78 -2.77 6.78
C ALA A 150 14.83 -2.86 7.99
N LYS A 151 13.62 -3.40 7.81
CA LYS A 151 12.65 -3.64 8.91
C LYS A 151 13.22 -4.57 9.99
N ILE A 152 13.91 -5.65 9.59
CA ILE A 152 14.59 -6.57 10.54
C ILE A 152 15.67 -5.83 11.34
N TYR A 153 16.53 -5.05 10.68
CA TYR A 153 17.56 -4.25 11.36
C TYR A 153 16.95 -3.24 12.34
N LEU A 154 15.93 -2.49 11.92
CA LEU A 154 15.23 -1.54 12.78
C LEU A 154 14.56 -2.21 13.98
N SER A 155 13.95 -3.36 13.78
CA SER A 155 13.35 -4.16 14.87
C SER A 155 14.41 -4.59 15.90
N ASN A 156 15.59 -5.04 15.44
CA ASN A 156 16.70 -5.41 16.30
C ASN A 156 17.26 -4.20 17.07
N ILE A 157 17.39 -3.03 16.42
CA ILE A 157 17.78 -1.77 17.06
C ILE A 157 16.79 -1.44 18.18
N ARG A 158 15.50 -1.42 17.90
CA ARG A 158 14.44 -1.12 18.88
C ARG A 158 14.48 -2.08 20.07
N LYS A 159 14.64 -3.38 19.83
CA LYS A 159 14.73 -4.42 20.86
C LYS A 159 15.97 -4.24 21.76
N ASN A 160 17.09 -3.84 21.20
CA ASN A 160 18.32 -3.62 21.96
C ASN A 160 18.28 -2.30 22.72
N TYR A 161 17.69 -1.25 22.12
CA TYR A 161 17.44 0.03 22.79
C TYR A 161 16.57 -0.15 24.05
N SER A 162 15.45 -0.88 23.93
CA SER A 162 14.55 -1.15 25.07
C SER A 162 15.20 -1.95 26.20
N LYS A 163 16.31 -2.66 25.91
CA LYS A 163 17.11 -3.40 26.89
C LYS A 163 18.32 -2.63 27.41
N GLY A 164 18.48 -1.36 27.06
CA GLY A 164 19.63 -0.53 27.45
C GLY A 164 20.96 -0.94 26.80
N LYS A 165 20.92 -1.75 25.72
CA LYS A 165 22.13 -2.30 25.06
C LYS A 165 22.42 -1.56 23.75
N LEU A 166 22.60 -0.24 23.80
CA LEU A 166 22.98 0.56 22.61
C LEU A 166 24.36 0.22 22.03
N SER A 167 25.24 -0.33 22.85
CA SER A 167 26.61 -0.68 22.45
C SER A 167 26.73 -2.01 21.68
N SER A 168 25.63 -2.70 21.41
CA SER A 168 25.63 -4.05 20.84
C SER A 168 25.64 -4.12 19.30
N PHE A 169 25.63 -2.96 18.61
CA PHE A 169 25.73 -2.94 17.15
C PHE A 169 27.19 -2.89 16.72
N SER A 170 27.58 -3.87 15.91
CA SER A 170 28.88 -3.83 15.27
C SER A 170 28.90 -2.69 14.22
N PRO A 171 30.10 -2.09 13.97
CA PRO A 171 30.25 -1.09 12.92
C PRO A 171 29.83 -1.60 11.54
N LYS A 172 29.84 -2.92 11.32
CA LYS A 172 29.39 -3.56 10.08
C LYS A 172 27.87 -3.48 9.97
N GLU A 173 27.13 -3.84 11.02
CA GLU A 173 25.64 -3.78 11.00
C GLU A 173 25.13 -2.37 10.77
N VAL A 174 25.77 -1.37 11.38
CA VAL A 174 25.43 0.05 11.16
C VAL A 174 25.67 0.46 9.70
N ARG A 175 26.82 0.08 9.11
CA ARG A 175 27.11 0.39 7.69
C ARG A 175 26.14 -0.31 6.74
N ASP A 176 25.77 -1.55 7.03
CA ASP A 176 24.84 -2.31 6.21
C ASP A 176 23.42 -1.70 6.26
N LEU A 177 22.99 -1.22 7.43
CA LEU A 177 21.73 -0.48 7.57
C LEU A 177 21.75 0.84 6.80
N VAL A 178 22.82 1.64 6.93
CA VAL A 178 22.95 2.92 6.17
C VAL A 178 22.88 2.65 4.67
N LYS A 179 23.60 1.66 4.14
CA LYS A 179 23.53 1.29 2.72
C LYS A 179 22.14 0.85 2.27
N LEU A 180 21.36 0.18 3.14
CA LEU A 180 19.99 -0.18 2.84
C LEU A 180 19.07 1.04 2.83
N LEU A 181 19.22 1.95 3.79
CA LEU A 181 18.45 3.19 3.83
C LEU A 181 18.74 4.10 2.63
N ASP A 182 20.01 4.17 2.20
CA ASP A 182 20.41 4.93 1.00
C ASP A 182 19.78 4.39 -0.30
N LYS A 183 19.46 3.10 -0.35
CA LYS A 183 18.75 2.49 -1.51
C LYS A 183 17.24 2.69 -1.48
N LEU A 184 16.68 3.02 -0.32
CA LEU A 184 15.23 3.18 -0.12
C LEU A 184 14.79 4.65 -0.27
N ASN A 185 15.73 5.58 -0.37
CA ASN A 185 15.52 6.99 -0.70
C ASN A 185 15.69 7.24 -2.19
#